data_e1f7cac25e1341310fc5c8be483d2724
#
_entry.id   e1f7cac25e1341310fc5c8be483d2724
#
_cell.length_a   1.000
_cell.length_b   1.000
_cell.length_c   1.000
_cell.angle_alpha   90.00
_cell.angle_beta   90.00
_cell.angle_gamma   90.00
#
_symmetry.space_group_name_H-M   'P 1'
#
loop_
_entity.id
_entity.type
_entity.pdbx_description
1 polymer ?
#
loop_
_entity_poly.entity_id
_entity_poly.type
_entity_poly.pdbx_seq_one_letter_code
_entity_poly.pdbx_strand_id
1 'polypeptide(L)'
;MSNKLSLSVILPIKSSKTKDFNAFFDKAIASLEKQETDFDELVIVHTKEDSLVKFLNEYDFKNLNVKKFEWTSDPNYCSQINYGVEKASSEWVSLFEFDDEYSNIWFKNFRKYAEVYPDYAAFLPVVVDVDAQEVFAGFTNEATFAANFTQEMGILTNDILHDYQNFQTSGIILKKDIFISTVGFKPSVKLTFGYEFLLRLTYNSTPVMTIPRLGYKHTNLREGSIFWNYKFAKDKITEDEVKFWLQTAKKEYFFTTDREIKYETEKS
;
A
#
# COMPACT_ATOMS: atom_id res chain seq x y z
N MET A 1 -32.20 -1.57 -0.52
CA MET A 1 -31.19 -0.50 -0.50
C MET A 1 -29.84 -1.21 -0.43
N SER A 2 -29.00 -1.13 -1.47
CA SER A 2 -27.64 -1.67 -1.41
C SER A 2 -26.91 -0.93 -0.28
N ASN A 3 -26.42 -1.65 0.74
CA ASN A 3 -25.56 -1.04 1.75
C ASN A 3 -24.32 -0.52 1.04
N LYS A 4 -24.19 0.80 0.96
CA LYS A 4 -22.99 1.43 0.38
C LYS A 4 -21.78 0.97 1.22
N LEU A 5 -20.85 0.23 0.60
CA LEU A 5 -19.61 -0.18 1.26
C LEU A 5 -18.85 1.08 1.68
N SER A 6 -18.59 1.24 2.98
CA SER A 6 -17.82 2.38 3.48
C SER A 6 -16.33 2.16 3.27
N LEU A 7 -15.61 3.22 2.85
CA LEU A 7 -14.20 3.15 2.46
C LEU A 7 -13.42 4.34 3.04
N SER A 8 -12.37 4.05 3.79
CA SER A 8 -11.37 5.03 4.24
C SER A 8 -10.08 4.89 3.43
N VAL A 9 -9.51 6.01 2.99
CA VAL A 9 -8.18 6.04 2.36
C VAL A 9 -7.14 6.40 3.41
N ILE A 10 -6.07 5.61 3.53
CA ILE A 10 -5.00 5.77 4.52
C ILE A 10 -3.76 6.33 3.83
N LEU A 11 -3.34 7.51 4.23
CA LEU A 11 -2.21 8.25 3.65
C LEU A 11 -1.15 8.57 4.70
N PRO A 12 -0.05 7.81 4.80
CA PRO A 12 1.06 8.13 5.67
C PRO A 12 1.97 9.18 5.03
N ILE A 13 2.43 10.16 5.83
CA ILE A 13 3.36 11.19 5.38
C ILE A 13 4.48 11.34 6.40
N LYS A 14 5.70 11.04 5.98
CA LYS A 14 6.87 11.11 6.83
C LYS A 14 7.45 12.53 6.90
N SER A 15 7.50 13.26 5.78
CA SER A 15 8.14 14.57 5.71
C SER A 15 7.68 15.34 4.48
N SER A 16 7.55 16.66 4.61
CA SER A 16 7.35 17.60 3.50
C SER A 16 8.64 18.07 2.83
N LYS A 17 9.80 17.66 3.37
CA LYS A 17 11.14 18.05 2.84
C LYS A 17 11.59 17.26 1.65
N THR A 18 10.75 16.35 1.19
CA THR A 18 10.99 15.57 -0.02
C THR A 18 10.99 16.50 -1.24
N LYS A 19 11.93 16.31 -2.15
CA LYS A 19 11.95 17.05 -3.42
C LYS A 19 10.61 16.91 -4.13
N ASP A 20 10.10 18.01 -4.66
CA ASP A 20 8.84 18.08 -5.39
C ASP A 20 7.60 17.59 -4.59
N PHE A 21 7.67 17.57 -3.25
CA PHE A 21 6.60 17.10 -2.38
C PHE A 21 5.23 17.70 -2.74
N ASN A 22 5.15 19.02 -2.87
CA ASN A 22 3.88 19.70 -3.14
C ASN A 22 3.28 19.23 -4.48
N ALA A 23 4.10 19.10 -5.52
CA ALA A 23 3.63 18.69 -6.86
C ALA A 23 3.10 17.24 -6.86
N PHE A 24 3.76 16.34 -6.14
CA PHE A 24 3.29 14.96 -5.97
C PHE A 24 2.01 14.92 -5.13
N PHE A 25 2.00 15.61 -4.00
CA PHE A 25 0.84 15.67 -3.13
C PHE A 25 -0.40 16.23 -3.84
N ASP A 26 -0.25 17.30 -4.64
CA ASP A 26 -1.33 17.88 -5.44
C ASP A 26 -1.91 16.87 -6.45
N LYS A 27 -1.06 16.10 -7.13
CA LYS A 27 -1.50 15.04 -8.04
C LYS A 27 -2.23 13.92 -7.30
N ALA A 28 -1.68 13.50 -6.17
CA ALA A 28 -2.28 12.47 -5.32
C ALA A 28 -3.69 12.88 -4.86
N ILE A 29 -3.83 14.07 -4.27
CA ILE A 29 -5.13 14.58 -3.82
C ILE A 29 -6.09 14.78 -5.00
N ALA A 30 -5.62 15.33 -6.12
CA ALA A 30 -6.44 15.48 -7.33
C ALA A 30 -6.94 14.12 -7.86
N SER A 31 -6.19 13.03 -7.69
CA SER A 31 -6.63 11.69 -8.09
C SER A 31 -7.78 11.17 -7.22
N LEU A 32 -7.81 11.54 -5.94
CA LEU A 32 -8.92 11.24 -5.03
C LEU A 32 -10.18 12.07 -5.36
N GLU A 33 -10.02 13.35 -5.67
CA GLU A 33 -11.12 14.24 -6.06
C GLU A 33 -11.80 13.82 -7.36
N LYS A 34 -11.07 13.16 -8.27
CA LYS A 34 -11.57 12.70 -9.57
C LYS A 34 -12.24 11.34 -9.55
N GLN A 35 -12.35 10.67 -8.39
CA GLN A 35 -12.99 9.36 -8.33
C GLN A 35 -14.46 9.44 -8.78
N GLU A 36 -14.88 8.53 -9.67
CA GLU A 36 -16.28 8.44 -10.13
C GLU A 36 -17.24 7.96 -9.04
N THR A 37 -16.72 7.45 -7.94
CA THR A 37 -17.49 6.99 -6.78
C THR A 37 -16.81 7.47 -5.52
N ASP A 38 -17.57 8.13 -4.65
CA ASP A 38 -17.07 8.70 -3.40
C ASP A 38 -16.50 7.64 -2.45
N PHE A 39 -15.56 8.04 -1.63
CA PHE A 39 -15.12 7.36 -0.42
C PHE A 39 -15.51 8.19 0.82
N ASP A 40 -15.43 7.61 2.01
CA ASP A 40 -16.05 8.23 3.17
C ASP A 40 -15.09 9.15 3.94
N GLU A 41 -13.79 8.85 3.93
CA GLU A 41 -12.78 9.70 4.60
C GLU A 41 -11.36 9.48 4.07
N LEU A 42 -10.55 10.52 4.15
CA LEU A 42 -9.09 10.48 3.98
C LEU A 42 -8.43 10.58 5.37
N VAL A 43 -7.77 9.53 5.80
CA VAL A 43 -7.03 9.45 7.06
C VAL A 43 -5.56 9.73 6.79
N ILE A 44 -5.08 10.92 7.13
CA ILE A 44 -3.68 11.31 7.00
C ILE A 44 -2.97 11.04 8.33
N VAL A 45 -1.92 10.22 8.29
CA VAL A 45 -1.02 9.99 9.41
C VAL A 45 0.31 10.66 9.12
N HIS A 46 0.66 11.67 9.91
CA HIS A 46 1.86 12.48 9.66
C HIS A 46 2.78 12.57 10.86
N THR A 47 4.06 12.79 10.62
CA THR A 47 5.03 13.06 11.68
C THR A 47 4.86 14.47 12.24
N LYS A 48 5.45 14.71 13.42
CA LYS A 48 5.51 16.02 14.06
C LYS A 48 6.62 16.90 13.44
N GLU A 49 6.50 17.19 12.15
CA GLU A 49 7.38 18.14 11.46
C GLU A 49 6.62 19.45 11.26
N ASP A 50 7.11 20.56 11.84
CA ASP A 50 6.40 21.85 11.83
C ASP A 50 6.00 22.32 10.43
N SER A 51 6.89 22.13 9.44
CA SER A 51 6.61 22.48 8.04
C SER A 51 5.49 21.63 7.45
N LEU A 52 5.45 20.33 7.76
CA LEU A 52 4.41 19.42 7.31
C LEU A 52 3.06 19.71 7.98
N VAL A 53 3.06 19.95 9.29
CA VAL A 53 1.86 20.32 10.04
C VAL A 53 1.27 21.62 9.50
N LYS A 54 2.13 22.63 9.28
CA LYS A 54 1.70 23.89 8.67
C LYS A 54 1.12 23.68 7.29
N PHE A 55 1.82 22.96 6.40
CA PHE A 55 1.36 22.63 5.06
C PHE A 55 -0.03 21.97 5.09
N LEU A 56 -0.19 20.90 5.88
CA LEU A 56 -1.45 20.18 5.97
C LEU A 56 -2.61 21.03 6.52
N ASN A 57 -2.34 22.00 7.37
CA ASN A 57 -3.36 22.89 7.93
C ASN A 57 -3.79 23.99 6.95
N GLU A 58 -2.89 24.41 6.08
CA GLU A 58 -3.13 25.44 5.06
C GLU A 58 -3.62 24.87 3.73
N TYR A 59 -3.49 23.54 3.50
CA TYR A 59 -3.87 22.89 2.26
C TYR A 59 -5.39 22.83 2.08
N ASP A 60 -5.87 23.22 0.89
CA ASP A 60 -7.28 23.16 0.52
C ASP A 60 -7.66 21.77 0.00
N PHE A 61 -8.22 20.95 0.88
CA PHE A 61 -8.74 19.62 0.54
C PHE A 61 -10.12 19.63 -0.13
N LYS A 62 -10.66 20.81 -0.41
CA LYS A 62 -12.00 21.01 -1.01
C LYS A 62 -13.10 20.24 -0.29
N ASN A 63 -13.73 19.28 -0.96
CA ASN A 63 -14.88 18.52 -0.44
C ASN A 63 -14.49 17.20 0.24
N LEU A 64 -13.19 16.91 0.39
CA LEU A 64 -12.75 15.67 1.02
C LEU A 64 -12.95 15.74 2.55
N ASN A 65 -13.50 14.67 3.12
CA ASN A 65 -13.58 14.51 4.57
C ASN A 65 -12.22 14.03 5.11
N VAL A 66 -11.39 14.96 5.57
CA VAL A 66 -10.01 14.68 5.99
C VAL A 66 -9.89 14.61 7.50
N LYS A 67 -9.32 13.53 7.99
CA LYS A 67 -8.90 13.35 9.38
C LYS A 67 -7.38 13.30 9.45
N LYS A 68 -6.76 14.12 10.28
CA LYS A 68 -5.30 14.22 10.45
C LYS A 68 -4.91 13.69 11.83
N PHE A 69 -3.92 12.79 11.86
CA PHE A 69 -3.41 12.20 13.09
C PHE A 69 -1.89 12.32 13.15
N GLU A 70 -1.39 12.90 14.24
CA GLU A 70 0.05 13.01 14.47
C GLU A 70 0.61 11.68 14.97
N TRP A 71 1.65 11.19 14.31
CA TRP A 71 2.43 10.04 14.71
C TRP A 71 3.72 10.51 15.42
N THR A 72 3.86 10.16 16.70
CA THR A 72 4.93 10.67 17.57
C THR A 72 6.06 9.66 17.82
N SER A 73 5.89 8.43 17.34
CA SER A 73 6.92 7.37 17.46
C SER A 73 7.83 7.32 16.22
N ASP A 74 8.62 6.27 16.07
CA ASP A 74 9.49 6.06 14.92
C ASP A 74 8.71 6.26 13.59
N PRO A 75 9.20 7.13 12.67
CA PRO A 75 8.54 7.43 11.41
C PRO A 75 8.69 6.28 10.40
N ASN A 76 8.27 5.08 10.78
CA ASN A 76 8.22 3.89 9.95
C ASN A 76 6.90 3.85 9.18
N TYR A 77 6.98 3.62 7.86
CA TYR A 77 5.82 3.53 6.98
C TYR A 77 4.78 2.51 7.48
N CYS A 78 5.24 1.30 7.83
CA CYS A 78 4.35 0.24 8.31
C CYS A 78 3.59 0.65 9.57
N SER A 79 4.28 1.28 10.53
CA SER A 79 3.68 1.74 11.78
C SER A 79 2.65 2.85 11.54
N GLN A 80 2.93 3.77 10.62
CA GLN A 80 1.99 4.84 10.26
C GLN A 80 0.74 4.27 9.56
N ILE A 81 0.90 3.30 8.65
CA ILE A 81 -0.24 2.60 8.01
C ILE A 81 -1.07 1.88 9.07
N ASN A 82 -0.44 1.09 9.94
CA ASN A 82 -1.15 0.34 10.99
C ASN A 82 -1.98 1.28 11.87
N TYR A 83 -1.37 2.38 12.31
CA TYR A 83 -2.07 3.39 13.10
C TYR A 83 -3.21 4.05 12.34
N GLY A 84 -3.01 4.40 11.06
CA GLY A 84 -4.05 4.98 10.22
C GLY A 84 -5.25 4.06 10.04
N VAL A 85 -5.01 2.76 9.84
CA VAL A 85 -6.06 1.76 9.76
C VAL A 85 -6.83 1.65 11.07
N GLU A 86 -6.17 1.68 12.23
CA GLU A 86 -6.86 1.71 13.53
C GLU A 86 -7.79 2.92 13.66
N LYS A 87 -7.35 4.09 13.19
CA LYS A 87 -8.11 5.36 13.24
C LYS A 87 -9.24 5.47 12.21
N ALA A 88 -9.20 4.68 11.17
CA ALA A 88 -10.25 4.66 10.14
C ALA A 88 -11.60 4.26 10.72
N SER A 89 -12.68 4.89 10.23
CA SER A 89 -14.04 4.59 10.69
C SER A 89 -14.82 3.66 9.76
N SER A 90 -14.33 3.42 8.54
CA SER A 90 -15.01 2.61 7.54
C SER A 90 -14.74 1.11 7.69
N GLU A 91 -15.61 0.29 7.10
CA GLU A 91 -15.46 -1.16 7.02
C GLU A 91 -14.25 -1.57 6.14
N TRP A 92 -14.03 -0.82 5.07
CA TRP A 92 -12.95 -1.05 4.13
C TRP A 92 -11.90 0.06 4.21
N VAL A 93 -10.65 -0.31 3.99
CA VAL A 93 -9.53 0.63 3.94
C VAL A 93 -8.76 0.47 2.64
N SER A 94 -8.24 1.57 2.09
CA SER A 94 -7.33 1.57 0.96
C SER A 94 -6.02 2.22 1.33
N LEU A 95 -4.90 1.61 0.92
CA LEU A 95 -3.57 2.12 1.22
C LEU A 95 -3.10 3.01 0.08
N PHE A 96 -2.66 4.23 0.42
CA PHE A 96 -2.30 5.27 -0.52
C PHE A 96 -0.97 5.92 -0.18
N GLU A 97 -0.22 6.34 -1.18
CA GLU A 97 1.05 7.05 -1.02
C GLU A 97 0.96 8.45 -1.65
N PHE A 98 1.65 9.43 -1.05
CA PHE A 98 1.48 10.85 -1.43
C PHE A 98 2.10 11.20 -2.79
N ASP A 99 2.90 10.33 -3.36
CA ASP A 99 3.57 10.44 -4.66
C ASP A 99 2.94 9.55 -5.74
N ASP A 100 1.80 8.96 -5.43
CA ASP A 100 1.06 8.04 -6.31
C ASP A 100 -0.31 8.60 -6.71
N GLU A 101 -0.99 7.94 -7.63
CA GLU A 101 -2.31 8.34 -8.11
C GLU A 101 -3.24 7.14 -8.27
N TYR A 102 -4.50 7.29 -7.87
CA TYR A 102 -5.54 6.35 -8.25
C TYR A 102 -6.05 6.62 -9.67
N SER A 103 -6.40 5.55 -10.38
CA SER A 103 -7.30 5.69 -11.53
C SER A 103 -8.67 6.19 -11.06
N ASN A 104 -9.31 7.09 -11.81
CA ASN A 104 -10.61 7.68 -11.45
C ASN A 104 -11.75 6.67 -11.29
N ILE A 105 -11.59 5.46 -11.84
CA ILE A 105 -12.57 4.37 -11.78
C ILE A 105 -12.25 3.31 -10.73
N TRP A 106 -11.17 3.47 -9.93
CA TRP A 106 -10.72 2.41 -9.03
C TRP A 106 -11.76 2.06 -7.97
N PHE A 107 -12.29 3.04 -7.25
CA PHE A 107 -13.30 2.80 -6.21
C PHE A 107 -14.63 2.28 -6.78
N LYS A 108 -14.99 2.69 -7.99
CA LYS A 108 -16.14 2.14 -8.71
C LYS A 108 -15.94 0.65 -9.06
N ASN A 109 -14.76 0.30 -9.56
CA ASN A 109 -14.43 -1.09 -9.86
C ASN A 109 -14.43 -1.93 -8.58
N PHE A 110 -13.80 -1.46 -7.51
CA PHE A 110 -13.83 -2.13 -6.21
C PHE A 110 -15.27 -2.45 -5.78
N ARG A 111 -16.15 -1.47 -5.76
CA ARG A 111 -17.55 -1.67 -5.33
C ARG A 111 -18.27 -2.71 -6.19
N LYS A 112 -18.10 -2.64 -7.49
CA LYS A 112 -18.65 -3.62 -8.42
C LYS A 112 -18.16 -5.04 -8.13
N TYR A 113 -16.87 -5.21 -7.90
CA TYR A 113 -16.29 -6.53 -7.64
C TYR A 113 -16.65 -7.03 -6.25
N ALA A 114 -16.66 -6.19 -5.22
CA ALA A 114 -17.06 -6.56 -3.88
C ALA A 114 -18.56 -6.95 -3.78
N GLU A 115 -19.42 -6.35 -4.61
CA GLU A 115 -20.83 -6.74 -4.72
C GLU A 115 -20.98 -8.12 -5.37
N VAL A 116 -20.22 -8.41 -6.42
CA VAL A 116 -20.27 -9.70 -7.15
C VAL A 116 -19.59 -10.82 -6.38
N TYR A 117 -18.54 -10.49 -5.63
CA TYR A 117 -17.69 -11.43 -4.89
C TYR A 117 -17.62 -11.06 -3.39
N PRO A 118 -18.73 -11.14 -2.64
CA PRO A 118 -18.83 -10.67 -1.25
C PRO A 118 -17.93 -11.45 -0.27
N ASP A 119 -17.53 -12.67 -0.63
CA ASP A 119 -16.65 -13.50 0.19
C ASP A 119 -15.19 -13.04 0.15
N TYR A 120 -14.82 -12.19 -0.81
CA TYR A 120 -13.45 -11.67 -0.88
C TYR A 120 -13.24 -10.56 0.15
N ALA A 121 -12.08 -10.61 0.78
CA ALA A 121 -11.71 -9.67 1.84
C ALA A 121 -10.68 -8.62 1.41
N ALA A 122 -10.04 -8.81 0.26
CA ALA A 122 -9.08 -7.86 -0.27
C ALA A 122 -9.07 -7.85 -1.81
N PHE A 123 -8.89 -6.65 -2.37
CA PHE A 123 -8.83 -6.40 -3.80
C PHE A 123 -7.56 -5.62 -4.14
N LEU A 124 -6.75 -6.14 -5.05
CA LEU A 124 -5.56 -5.49 -5.59
C LEU A 124 -5.89 -4.85 -6.94
N PRO A 125 -5.36 -3.65 -7.24
CA PRO A 125 -5.35 -3.14 -8.59
C PRO A 125 -4.26 -3.83 -9.43
N VAL A 126 -4.39 -3.83 -10.75
CA VAL A 126 -3.19 -3.84 -11.59
C VAL A 126 -2.57 -2.44 -11.46
N VAL A 127 -1.30 -2.40 -11.08
CA VAL A 127 -0.55 -1.17 -10.88
C VAL A 127 0.30 -0.90 -12.10
N VAL A 128 0.29 0.34 -12.59
CA VAL A 128 1.28 0.82 -13.55
C VAL A 128 2.40 1.52 -12.80
N ASP A 129 3.62 1.04 -13.00
CA ASP A 129 4.82 1.66 -12.45
C ASP A 129 5.39 2.68 -13.44
N VAL A 130 5.67 3.89 -12.95
CA VAL A 130 6.34 4.96 -13.69
C VAL A 130 7.53 5.48 -12.88
N ASP A 131 8.50 6.09 -13.54
CA ASP A 131 9.54 6.83 -12.82
C ASP A 131 9.10 8.25 -12.45
N ALA A 132 9.96 9.01 -11.78
CA ALA A 132 9.67 10.39 -11.38
C ALA A 132 9.46 11.37 -12.56
N GLN A 133 9.79 10.97 -13.79
CA GLN A 133 9.55 11.68 -15.03
C GLN A 133 8.31 11.16 -15.78
N GLU A 134 7.51 10.30 -15.13
CA GLU A 134 6.31 9.65 -15.68
C GLU A 134 6.60 8.71 -16.86
N VAL A 135 7.85 8.23 -16.99
CA VAL A 135 8.19 7.21 -17.98
C VAL A 135 7.75 5.83 -17.48
N PHE A 136 7.04 5.11 -18.34
CA PHE A 136 6.56 3.77 -18.02
C PHE A 136 7.71 2.82 -17.70
N ALA A 137 7.60 2.12 -16.57
CA ALA A 137 8.60 1.16 -16.08
C ALA A 137 8.08 -0.30 -16.09
N GLY A 138 6.79 -0.53 -15.91
CA GLY A 138 6.22 -1.87 -15.89
C GLY A 138 4.81 -1.93 -15.32
N PHE A 139 4.36 -3.17 -15.08
CA PHE A 139 3.14 -3.46 -14.34
C PHE A 139 3.45 -4.34 -13.14
N THR A 140 2.60 -4.26 -12.12
CA THR A 140 2.64 -5.12 -10.92
C THR A 140 1.24 -5.68 -10.65
N ASN A 141 1.16 -6.80 -9.94
CA ASN A 141 -0.05 -7.55 -9.61
C ASN A 141 -0.74 -8.28 -10.80
N GLU A 142 -0.21 -8.19 -12.01
CA GLU A 142 -0.77 -8.82 -13.20
C GLU A 142 -0.50 -10.33 -13.28
N ALA A 143 0.47 -10.83 -12.51
CA ALA A 143 0.89 -12.25 -12.58
C ALA A 143 -0.23 -13.24 -12.22
N THR A 144 -1.25 -12.84 -11.45
CA THR A 144 -2.42 -13.67 -11.15
C THR A 144 -3.15 -14.14 -12.41
N PHE A 145 -3.17 -13.33 -13.46
CA PHE A 145 -3.82 -13.67 -14.73
C PHE A 145 -2.96 -14.58 -15.59
N ALA A 146 -1.62 -14.39 -15.56
CA ALA A 146 -0.68 -15.22 -16.29
C ALA A 146 -0.62 -16.64 -15.71
N ALA A 147 -0.63 -16.77 -14.37
CA ALA A 147 -0.48 -18.04 -13.70
C ALA A 147 -1.64 -19.03 -13.94
N ASN A 148 -2.87 -18.51 -14.04
CA ASN A 148 -4.06 -19.36 -14.12
C ASN A 148 -4.73 -19.35 -15.50
N PHE A 149 -4.26 -18.56 -16.46
CA PHE A 149 -4.90 -18.33 -17.77
C PHE A 149 -6.39 -17.97 -17.68
N THR A 150 -6.84 -17.54 -16.52
CA THR A 150 -8.23 -17.15 -16.27
C THR A 150 -8.33 -15.64 -16.42
N GLN A 151 -8.95 -15.19 -17.49
CA GLN A 151 -9.09 -13.76 -17.79
C GLN A 151 -10.10 -13.02 -16.90
N GLU A 152 -10.92 -13.75 -16.16
CA GLU A 152 -12.05 -13.15 -15.42
C GLU A 152 -11.77 -12.95 -13.93
N MET A 153 -10.98 -13.83 -13.31
CA MET A 153 -10.73 -13.79 -11.87
C MET A 153 -9.23 -13.91 -11.56
N GLY A 154 -8.65 -12.81 -11.12
CA GLY A 154 -7.26 -12.77 -10.65
C GLY A 154 -7.13 -13.23 -9.19
N ILE A 155 -7.47 -14.49 -8.90
CA ILE A 155 -7.38 -15.06 -7.55
C ILE A 155 -5.91 -15.13 -7.14
N LEU A 156 -5.55 -14.47 -6.05
CA LEU A 156 -4.22 -14.53 -5.48
C LEU A 156 -4.15 -15.67 -4.46
N THR A 157 -3.26 -16.63 -4.72
CA THR A 157 -3.00 -17.75 -3.81
C THR A 157 -1.60 -17.68 -3.23
N ASN A 158 -1.36 -18.41 -2.16
CA ASN A 158 -0.03 -18.53 -1.56
C ASN A 158 0.99 -19.09 -2.55
N ASP A 159 0.59 -20.09 -3.36
CA ASP A 159 1.45 -20.70 -4.38
C ASP A 159 1.87 -19.70 -5.45
N ILE A 160 0.94 -18.87 -5.95
CA ILE A 160 1.24 -17.81 -6.92
C ILE A 160 2.29 -16.85 -6.35
N LEU A 161 2.17 -16.46 -5.07
CA LEU A 161 3.15 -15.60 -4.41
C LEU A 161 4.52 -16.26 -4.25
N HIS A 162 4.59 -17.56 -4.08
CA HIS A 162 5.87 -18.29 -4.06
C HIS A 162 6.54 -18.36 -5.42
N ASP A 163 5.76 -18.50 -6.50
CA ASP A 163 6.26 -18.59 -7.86
C ASP A 163 6.60 -17.20 -8.45
N TYR A 164 5.80 -16.18 -8.11
CA TYR A 164 5.91 -14.83 -8.64
C TYR A 164 6.05 -13.82 -7.51
N GLN A 165 7.03 -12.92 -7.62
CA GLN A 165 7.32 -11.92 -6.58
C GLN A 165 6.89 -10.50 -6.98
N ASN A 166 6.34 -10.32 -8.18
CA ASN A 166 5.94 -9.01 -8.71
C ASN A 166 4.56 -8.60 -8.17
N PHE A 167 4.48 -8.47 -6.83
CA PHE A 167 3.27 -8.04 -6.14
C PHE A 167 3.56 -6.89 -5.18
N GLN A 168 2.64 -5.96 -5.11
CA GLN A 168 2.68 -4.84 -4.17
C GLN A 168 1.30 -4.56 -3.59
N THR A 169 1.29 -3.89 -2.44
CA THR A 169 0.06 -3.52 -1.72
C THR A 169 -0.41 -2.09 -1.98
N SER A 170 0.27 -1.37 -2.88
CA SER A 170 -0.12 -0.01 -3.26
C SER A 170 -1.51 0.00 -3.89
N GLY A 171 -2.40 0.82 -3.38
CA GLY A 171 -3.79 0.90 -3.84
C GLY A 171 -4.69 -0.28 -3.45
N ILE A 172 -4.21 -1.25 -2.65
CA ILE A 172 -5.05 -2.34 -2.14
C ILE A 172 -6.26 -1.78 -1.40
N ILE A 173 -7.42 -2.41 -1.58
CA ILE A 173 -8.61 -2.19 -0.75
C ILE A 173 -8.93 -3.47 -0.02
N LEU A 174 -9.03 -3.43 1.31
CA LEU A 174 -9.28 -4.61 2.12
C LEU A 174 -10.16 -4.30 3.32
N LYS A 175 -10.80 -5.34 3.87
CA LYS A 175 -11.58 -5.22 5.10
C LYS A 175 -10.69 -4.82 6.26
N LYS A 176 -11.09 -3.78 7.01
CA LYS A 176 -10.34 -3.24 8.16
C LYS A 176 -10.10 -4.30 9.23
N ASP A 177 -11.12 -5.09 9.56
CA ASP A 177 -11.04 -6.16 10.56
C ASP A 177 -10.04 -7.23 10.18
N ILE A 178 -9.94 -7.58 8.91
CA ILE A 178 -8.93 -8.51 8.39
C ILE A 178 -7.52 -7.93 8.54
N PHE A 179 -7.31 -6.66 8.20
CA PHE A 179 -6.01 -6.01 8.39
C PHE A 179 -5.57 -6.05 9.86
N ILE A 180 -6.49 -5.73 10.77
CA ILE A 180 -6.22 -5.70 12.22
C ILE A 180 -5.99 -7.11 12.77
N SER A 181 -6.87 -8.07 12.45
CA SER A 181 -6.74 -9.45 12.95
C SER A 181 -5.50 -10.17 12.45
N THR A 182 -4.99 -9.79 11.29
CA THR A 182 -3.71 -10.26 10.75
C THR A 182 -2.51 -9.41 11.18
N VAL A 183 -2.67 -8.52 12.18
CA VAL A 183 -1.60 -7.68 12.77
C VAL A 183 -1.04 -6.61 11.83
N GLY A 184 -1.67 -6.35 10.69
CA GLY A 184 -1.23 -5.33 9.74
C GLY A 184 0.17 -5.58 9.15
N PHE A 185 0.89 -4.54 8.81
CA PHE A 185 2.28 -4.64 8.37
C PHE A 185 3.22 -4.85 9.56
N LYS A 186 4.27 -5.63 9.36
CA LYS A 186 5.35 -5.83 10.36
C LYS A 186 6.48 -4.83 10.13
N PRO A 187 6.69 -3.84 11.03
CA PRO A 187 7.78 -2.87 10.90
C PRO A 187 9.18 -3.48 10.89
N SER A 188 9.36 -4.67 11.45
CA SER A 188 10.63 -5.41 11.43
C SER A 188 11.01 -5.94 10.04
N VAL A 189 10.03 -6.14 9.14
CA VAL A 189 10.26 -6.58 7.75
C VAL A 189 10.47 -5.35 6.85
N LYS A 190 11.71 -5.02 6.51
CA LYS A 190 12.02 -3.73 5.88
C LYS A 190 11.59 -3.62 4.41
N LEU A 191 12.13 -4.44 3.54
CA LEU A 191 11.93 -4.31 2.08
C LEU A 191 10.65 -4.96 1.58
N THR A 192 10.31 -6.07 2.17
CA THR A 192 9.30 -6.99 1.64
C THR A 192 8.07 -7.08 2.53
N PHE A 193 7.80 -6.03 3.32
CA PHE A 193 6.66 -5.99 4.25
C PHE A 193 5.30 -6.21 3.55
N GLY A 194 5.11 -5.62 2.38
CA GLY A 194 3.88 -5.80 1.57
C GLY A 194 3.76 -7.23 1.03
N TYR A 195 4.86 -7.80 0.55
CA TYR A 195 4.91 -9.17 0.07
C TYR A 195 4.69 -10.18 1.21
N GLU A 196 5.32 -9.97 2.37
CA GLU A 196 5.09 -10.77 3.59
C GLU A 196 3.62 -10.71 4.01
N PHE A 197 3.01 -9.54 3.98
CA PHE A 197 1.61 -9.35 4.33
C PHE A 197 0.67 -10.13 3.38
N LEU A 198 0.92 -10.10 2.08
CA LEU A 198 0.13 -10.87 1.10
C LEU A 198 0.30 -12.38 1.30
N LEU A 199 1.52 -12.86 1.57
CA LEU A 199 1.77 -14.26 1.93
C LEU A 199 0.96 -14.65 3.17
N ARG A 200 0.95 -13.82 4.21
CA ARG A 200 0.23 -14.07 5.46
C ARG A 200 -1.29 -14.06 5.27
N LEU A 201 -1.82 -13.14 4.48
CA LEU A 201 -3.24 -13.12 4.13
C LEU A 201 -3.66 -14.41 3.45
N THR A 202 -2.95 -14.80 2.39
CA THR A 202 -3.30 -15.99 1.60
C THR A 202 -3.06 -17.29 2.35
N TYR A 203 -2.04 -17.36 3.22
CA TYR A 203 -1.81 -18.51 4.11
C TYR A 203 -2.95 -18.72 5.10
N ASN A 204 -3.49 -17.64 5.66
CA ASN A 204 -4.64 -17.68 6.55
C ASN A 204 -5.98 -17.85 5.80
N SER A 205 -5.93 -18.28 4.54
CA SER A 205 -7.10 -18.52 3.69
C SER A 205 -7.98 -17.29 3.49
N THR A 206 -7.41 -16.09 3.62
CA THR A 206 -8.12 -14.85 3.31
C THR A 206 -8.25 -14.73 1.79
N PRO A 207 -9.48 -14.65 1.24
CA PRO A 207 -9.66 -14.53 -0.20
C PRO A 207 -9.19 -13.13 -0.68
N VAL A 208 -8.20 -13.14 -1.57
CA VAL A 208 -7.62 -11.94 -2.20
C VAL A 208 -7.79 -12.04 -3.72
N MET A 209 -8.22 -10.94 -4.34
CA MET A 209 -8.41 -10.88 -5.80
C MET A 209 -7.67 -9.68 -6.39
N THR A 210 -6.97 -9.86 -7.50
CA THR A 210 -6.55 -8.77 -8.36
C THR A 210 -7.67 -8.45 -9.37
N ILE A 211 -8.19 -7.25 -9.34
CA ILE A 211 -9.16 -6.77 -10.34
C ILE A 211 -8.41 -6.47 -11.65
N PRO A 212 -8.84 -7.02 -12.83
CA PRO A 212 -8.13 -6.86 -14.10
C PRO A 212 -8.34 -5.45 -14.70
N ARG A 213 -7.97 -4.45 -13.95
CA ARG A 213 -8.06 -3.02 -14.34
C ARG A 213 -6.89 -2.26 -13.76
N LEU A 214 -6.38 -1.31 -14.54
CA LEU A 214 -5.43 -0.33 -14.02
C LEU A 214 -6.16 0.52 -12.98
N GLY A 215 -5.81 0.29 -11.72
CA GLY A 215 -6.44 0.99 -10.60
C GLY A 215 -5.51 1.98 -9.90
N TYR A 216 -4.21 1.86 -10.13
CA TYR A 216 -3.20 2.63 -9.41
C TYR A 216 -1.98 2.92 -10.28
N LYS A 217 -1.44 4.13 -10.15
CA LYS A 217 -0.15 4.55 -10.74
C LYS A 217 0.83 4.76 -9.61
N HIS A 218 1.89 3.95 -9.58
CA HIS A 218 2.95 4.02 -8.60
C HIS A 218 4.17 4.73 -9.14
N THR A 219 4.66 5.75 -8.44
CA THR A 219 5.88 6.49 -8.78
C THR A 219 7.09 5.79 -8.19
N ASN A 220 7.68 4.89 -8.97
CA ASN A 220 8.79 4.08 -8.56
C ASN A 220 10.10 4.88 -8.47
N LEU A 221 10.94 4.56 -7.48
CA LEU A 221 12.28 5.12 -7.32
C LEU A 221 12.35 6.65 -7.31
N ARG A 222 11.30 7.32 -6.82
CA ARG A 222 11.37 8.77 -6.56
C ARG A 222 12.49 9.08 -5.57
N GLU A 223 13.26 10.13 -5.82
CA GLU A 223 14.34 10.57 -4.94
C GLU A 223 13.86 10.76 -3.50
N GLY A 224 14.50 10.11 -2.55
CA GLY A 224 14.15 10.12 -1.14
C GLY A 224 13.04 9.14 -0.73
N SER A 225 12.48 8.34 -1.64
CA SER A 225 11.61 7.21 -1.28
C SER A 225 12.41 6.10 -0.59
N ILE A 226 11.73 5.18 0.08
CA ILE A 226 12.35 4.05 0.77
C ILE A 226 13.21 3.24 -0.21
N PHE A 227 12.65 2.86 -1.37
CA PHE A 227 13.34 2.04 -2.36
C PHE A 227 14.44 2.80 -3.10
N TRP A 228 14.28 4.11 -3.33
CA TRP A 228 15.34 4.94 -3.88
C TRP A 228 16.54 4.99 -2.92
N ASN A 229 16.30 5.18 -1.63
CA ASN A 229 17.37 5.19 -0.63
C ASN A 229 18.11 3.86 -0.59
N TYR A 230 17.40 2.75 -0.68
CA TYR A 230 18.02 1.42 -0.74
C TYR A 230 18.88 1.19 -1.99
N LYS A 231 18.55 1.83 -3.10
CA LYS A 231 19.26 1.64 -4.37
C LYS A 231 20.39 2.63 -4.58
N PHE A 232 20.21 3.88 -4.17
CA PHE A 232 21.06 5.00 -4.54
C PHE A 232 21.69 5.76 -3.37
N ALA A 233 21.20 5.64 -2.14
CA ALA A 233 21.77 6.32 -1.00
C ALA A 233 23.15 5.74 -0.61
N LYS A 234 23.87 6.46 0.27
CA LYS A 234 25.19 6.07 0.74
C LYS A 234 25.22 4.67 1.35
N ASP A 235 24.16 4.30 2.04
CA ASP A 235 23.96 2.99 2.69
C ASP A 235 23.03 2.11 1.85
N LYS A 236 23.31 2.01 0.55
CA LYS A 236 22.50 1.18 -0.36
C LYS A 236 22.51 -0.29 0.05
N ILE A 237 21.36 -0.91 -0.11
CA ILE A 237 21.17 -2.34 0.14
C ILE A 237 21.89 -3.16 -0.95
N THR A 238 22.56 -4.20 -0.53
CA THR A 238 23.22 -5.16 -1.43
C THR A 238 22.20 -6.14 -2.01
N GLU A 239 22.58 -6.84 -3.10
CA GLU A 239 21.74 -7.90 -3.65
C GLU A 239 21.49 -9.04 -2.64
N ASP A 240 22.45 -9.31 -1.77
CA ASP A 240 22.32 -10.35 -0.73
C ASP A 240 21.34 -9.92 0.35
N GLU A 241 21.28 -8.63 0.69
CA GLU A 241 20.26 -8.11 1.57
C GLU A 241 18.85 -8.17 0.95
N VAL A 242 18.73 -7.92 -0.35
CA VAL A 242 17.43 -8.12 -1.06
C VAL A 242 17.00 -9.57 -0.97
N LYS A 243 17.90 -10.52 -1.24
CA LYS A 243 17.64 -11.96 -1.09
C LYS A 243 17.28 -12.32 0.36
N PHE A 244 18.02 -11.76 1.33
CA PHE A 244 17.72 -11.94 2.75
C PHE A 244 16.29 -11.52 3.09
N TRP A 245 15.86 -10.33 2.69
CA TRP A 245 14.51 -9.85 2.98
C TRP A 245 13.41 -10.66 2.31
N LEU A 246 13.64 -11.15 1.07
CA LEU A 246 12.73 -12.06 0.40
C LEU A 246 12.60 -13.40 1.13
N GLN A 247 13.71 -13.97 1.56
CA GLN A 247 13.72 -15.21 2.35
C GLN A 247 13.09 -14.99 3.73
N THR A 248 13.32 -13.83 4.33
CA THR A 248 12.72 -13.44 5.61
C THR A 248 11.20 -13.37 5.48
N ALA A 249 10.67 -12.70 4.46
CA ALA A 249 9.23 -12.66 4.21
C ALA A 249 8.63 -14.08 4.10
N LYS A 250 9.29 -14.97 3.35
CA LYS A 250 8.90 -16.38 3.18
C LYS A 250 8.99 -17.24 4.45
N LYS A 251 9.62 -16.75 5.51
CA LYS A 251 9.69 -17.42 6.83
C LYS A 251 8.80 -16.74 7.87
N GLU A 252 8.69 -15.40 7.81
CA GLU A 252 8.00 -14.63 8.83
C GLU A 252 6.48 -14.58 8.66
N TYR A 253 5.95 -14.85 7.46
CA TYR A 253 4.49 -14.82 7.24
C TYR A 253 3.72 -15.89 8.01
N PHE A 254 4.37 -16.95 8.49
CA PHE A 254 3.75 -17.94 9.37
C PHE A 254 3.41 -17.38 10.75
N PHE A 255 4.04 -16.28 11.16
CA PHE A 255 3.86 -15.69 12.48
C PHE A 255 2.83 -14.57 12.44
N THR A 256 1.93 -14.58 13.40
CA THR A 256 0.87 -13.58 13.56
C THR A 256 1.29 -12.36 14.38
N THR A 257 2.52 -12.34 14.87
CA THR A 257 3.08 -11.24 15.66
C THR A 257 4.35 -10.72 15.01
N ASP A 258 4.60 -9.41 15.12
CA ASP A 258 5.87 -8.83 14.70
C ASP A 258 7.01 -9.30 15.61
N ARG A 259 8.16 -9.58 15.03
CA ARG A 259 9.38 -9.98 15.72
C ARG A 259 10.55 -9.13 15.25
N GLU A 260 11.46 -8.84 16.16
CA GLU A 260 12.71 -8.22 15.79
C GLU A 260 13.53 -9.19 14.93
N ILE A 261 13.82 -8.79 13.70
CA ILE A 261 14.67 -9.56 12.79
C ILE A 261 16.12 -9.12 13.01
N LYS A 262 16.92 -10.03 13.57
CA LYS A 262 18.34 -9.80 13.79
C LYS A 262 19.13 -10.26 12.58
N TYR A 263 19.94 -9.39 12.06
CA TYR A 263 20.98 -9.74 11.09
C TYR A 263 22.05 -10.59 11.81
N GLU A 264 22.20 -11.85 11.39
CA GLU A 264 23.43 -12.56 11.66
C GLU A 264 24.48 -12.01 10.69
N THR A 265 25.27 -11.04 11.14
CA THR A 265 26.51 -10.69 10.44
C THR A 265 27.40 -11.90 10.53
N GLU A 266 27.57 -12.63 9.44
CA GLU A 266 28.65 -13.61 9.34
C GLU A 266 29.93 -12.86 9.67
N LYS A 267 30.51 -13.22 10.82
CA LYS A 267 31.87 -12.80 11.13
C LYS A 267 32.76 -13.54 10.15
N SER A 268 33.24 -12.82 9.12
CA SER A 268 34.34 -13.24 8.25
C SER A 268 35.59 -13.51 9.02
#